data_ceaecb89efd727ab6693473adc673a65
#
_entry.id   ceaecb89efd727ab6693473adc673a65
#
_cell.length_a   1.000
_cell.length_b   1.000
_cell.length_c   1.000
_cell.angle_alpha   90.00
_cell.angle_beta   90.00
_cell.angle_gamma   90.00
#
_symmetry.space_group_name_H-M   'P 1'
#
loop_
_entity.id
_entity.type
_entity.pdbx_description
1 polymer ?
#
loop_
_entity_poly.entity_id
_entity_poly.type
_entity_poly.pdbx_seq_one_letter_code
_entity_poly.pdbx_strand_id
1 'polypeptide(L)'
;MELLSPAGNVEKLKYGYIYGADAVYIGLKNFSLRVKADNFYEDEYKKVCELKKQFPGKKLHCALNIAFHNDEIDRLIQNIPYFKNYPIDAFIVQDLGIVPILQKEFPKAALHLSTQASCMNREAVKVYKSLGFSRVVMGREASLKEIAEIKNSVPEMEIECFVHGAMCIAYAGRCLMSAYLNGRSAQEGFCSHTCRWDYDVLASLGENAKQISESGNLVLREHKRPDEFFPVYEGENFTAVLSSKDLCMIDHLADLKNAGVDSLKIEGRMKSVYYVALITRAYRKAIDALEGKIPQEEATPFVEELYKVSHRPFATGFYYNKSDADVAVSGASDSPFELSAEFGNELSLQDENAILE
;
A
#
# COMPACT_ATOMS: atom_id res chain seq x y z
N MET A 1 7.77 -3.57 -16.94
CA MET A 1 6.92 -2.96 -15.87
C MET A 1 7.80 -2.49 -14.73
N GLU A 2 7.54 -1.27 -14.20
CA GLU A 2 8.25 -0.74 -13.02
C GLU A 2 7.76 -1.44 -11.74
N LEU A 3 8.67 -1.78 -10.83
CA LEU A 3 8.33 -2.29 -9.51
C LEU A 3 8.61 -1.21 -8.46
N LEU A 4 7.57 -0.77 -7.74
CA LEU A 4 7.62 0.26 -6.71
C LEU A 4 7.47 -0.35 -5.32
N SER A 5 8.56 -0.33 -4.54
CA SER A 5 8.64 -0.91 -3.19
C SER A 5 8.43 0.16 -2.10
N PRO A 6 7.82 -0.20 -0.96
CA PRO A 6 7.66 0.71 0.17
C PRO A 6 8.93 0.82 1.01
N ALA A 7 9.22 2.03 1.55
CA ALA A 7 10.22 2.19 2.59
C ALA A 7 9.74 3.13 3.70
N GLY A 8 9.63 2.61 4.91
CA GLY A 8 9.33 3.39 6.10
C GLY A 8 10.58 3.98 6.77
N ASN A 9 11.78 3.51 6.42
CA ASN A 9 13.07 3.99 6.91
C ASN A 9 14.17 3.71 5.89
N VAL A 10 15.40 4.16 6.19
CA VAL A 10 16.57 4.04 5.30
C VAL A 10 16.95 2.57 5.02
N GLU A 11 16.82 1.71 6.01
CA GLU A 11 17.13 0.28 5.86
C GLU A 11 16.21 -0.39 4.86
N LYS A 12 14.89 -0.18 4.98
CA LYS A 12 13.89 -0.69 4.03
C LYS A 12 14.11 -0.12 2.63
N LEU A 13 14.58 1.12 2.50
CA LEU A 13 14.95 1.72 1.22
C LEU A 13 16.14 0.99 0.59
N LYS A 14 17.22 0.72 1.37
CA LYS A 14 18.37 -0.07 0.92
C LYS A 14 17.91 -1.43 0.39
N TYR A 15 17.17 -2.17 1.17
CA TYR A 15 16.71 -3.52 0.77
C TYR A 15 15.71 -3.48 -0.40
N GLY A 16 14.85 -2.47 -0.50
CA GLY A 16 14.01 -2.29 -1.69
C GLY A 16 14.84 -2.24 -2.99
N TYR A 17 15.95 -1.49 -2.98
CA TYR A 17 16.84 -1.40 -4.14
C TYR A 17 17.63 -2.70 -4.38
N ILE A 18 18.21 -3.30 -3.33
CA ILE A 18 18.98 -4.56 -3.40
C ILE A 18 18.12 -5.67 -4.03
N TYR A 19 16.87 -5.81 -3.59
CA TYR A 19 15.96 -6.85 -4.05
C TYR A 19 15.19 -6.50 -5.32
N GLY A 20 15.63 -5.48 -6.04
CA GLY A 20 15.27 -5.26 -7.44
C GLY A 20 14.12 -4.29 -7.70
N ALA A 21 13.67 -3.51 -6.71
CA ALA A 21 12.74 -2.42 -6.99
C ALA A 21 13.37 -1.42 -7.98
N ASP A 22 12.58 -0.94 -8.93
CA ASP A 22 12.98 0.13 -9.86
C ASP A 22 12.82 1.50 -9.22
N ALA A 23 11.83 1.61 -8.34
CA ALA A 23 11.57 2.78 -7.54
C ALA A 23 11.20 2.40 -6.10
N VAL A 24 11.50 3.29 -5.16
CA VAL A 24 11.09 3.15 -3.76
C VAL A 24 10.30 4.39 -3.35
N TYR A 25 9.19 4.21 -2.60
CA TYR A 25 8.44 5.34 -2.08
C TYR A 25 8.59 5.49 -0.56
N ILE A 26 8.89 6.71 -0.17
CA ILE A 26 9.11 7.12 1.22
C ILE A 26 8.00 8.07 1.69
N GLY A 27 7.95 8.34 2.99
CA GLY A 27 7.21 9.45 3.57
C GLY A 27 8.17 10.31 4.38
N LEU A 28 8.10 11.61 4.20
CA LEU A 28 8.76 12.56 5.08
C LEU A 28 7.86 12.81 6.31
N LYS A 29 8.49 13.05 7.46
CA LYS A 29 7.79 13.22 8.73
C LYS A 29 6.70 14.29 8.62
N ASN A 30 5.52 13.97 9.14
CA ASN A 30 4.32 14.82 9.21
C ASN A 30 3.52 15.07 7.92
N PHE A 31 3.94 14.58 6.76
CA PHE A 31 3.28 14.89 5.48
C PHE A 31 2.79 13.67 4.69
N SER A 32 2.72 12.50 5.33
CA SER A 32 2.25 11.28 4.67
C SER A 32 1.32 10.44 5.56
N LEU A 33 0.43 9.66 4.92
CA LEU A 33 -0.59 8.84 5.59
C LEU A 33 -0.08 7.70 6.48
N ARG A 34 1.20 7.59 6.72
CA ARG A 34 1.79 6.60 7.64
C ARG A 34 2.62 7.29 8.70
N VAL A 35 1.97 8.16 9.48
CA VAL A 35 2.62 8.94 10.55
C VAL A 35 3.31 8.06 11.58
N LYS A 36 2.78 6.84 11.82
CA LYS A 36 3.37 5.85 12.73
C LYS A 36 4.55 5.05 12.14
N ALA A 37 4.82 5.14 10.84
CA ALA A 37 6.08 4.64 10.29
C ALA A 37 7.20 5.52 10.82
N ASP A 38 8.42 4.99 10.88
CA ASP A 38 9.60 5.77 11.30
C ASP A 38 9.71 7.05 10.49
N ASN A 39 9.38 6.97 9.18
CA ASN A 39 9.51 8.02 8.18
C ASN A 39 10.94 8.59 8.16
N PHE A 40 11.19 9.49 7.22
CA PHE A 40 12.52 10.07 7.04
C PHE A 40 12.55 11.45 7.70
N TYR A 41 13.59 11.70 8.50
CA TYR A 41 13.78 12.96 9.23
C TYR A 41 15.26 13.24 9.46
N GLU A 42 15.59 14.41 10.04
CA GLU A 42 16.96 14.84 10.37
C GLU A 42 17.96 14.64 9.21
N ASP A 43 19.09 14.02 9.49
CA ASP A 43 20.23 13.82 8.59
C ASP A 43 20.11 12.63 7.65
N GLU A 44 18.99 11.88 7.69
CA GLU A 44 18.83 10.64 6.91
C GLU A 44 18.91 10.87 5.39
N TYR A 45 18.63 12.10 4.92
CA TYR A 45 18.84 12.45 3.51
C TYR A 45 20.26 12.17 3.03
N LYS A 46 21.29 12.25 3.91
CA LYS A 46 22.69 11.95 3.57
C LYS A 46 22.82 10.49 3.14
N LYS A 47 22.28 9.56 3.95
CA LYS A 47 22.26 8.13 3.66
C LYS A 47 21.45 7.82 2.39
N VAL A 48 20.31 8.49 2.22
CA VAL A 48 19.48 8.34 1.01
C VAL A 48 20.24 8.79 -0.25
N CYS A 49 20.96 9.91 -0.19
CA CYS A 49 21.79 10.37 -1.31
C CYS A 49 22.93 9.38 -1.63
N GLU A 50 23.53 8.77 -0.60
CA GLU A 50 24.57 7.74 -0.79
C GLU A 50 23.99 6.49 -1.46
N LEU A 51 22.85 6.01 -0.99
CA LEU A 51 22.16 4.86 -1.60
C LEU A 51 21.78 5.15 -3.06
N LYS A 52 21.28 6.34 -3.37
CA LYS A 52 20.97 6.71 -4.77
C LYS A 52 22.22 6.68 -5.66
N LYS A 53 23.41 6.98 -5.13
CA LYS A 53 24.68 6.87 -5.86
C LYS A 53 25.09 5.41 -6.06
N GLN A 54 24.86 4.54 -5.07
CA GLN A 54 25.16 3.11 -5.15
C GLN A 54 24.23 2.38 -6.12
N PHE A 55 22.99 2.86 -6.28
CA PHE A 55 21.99 2.27 -7.17
C PHE A 55 21.60 3.24 -8.31
N PRO A 56 22.47 3.48 -9.28
CA PRO A 56 22.19 4.40 -10.37
C PRO A 56 21.00 3.94 -11.20
N GLY A 57 20.14 4.88 -11.60
CA GLY A 57 18.91 4.60 -12.35
C GLY A 57 17.69 4.24 -11.50
N LYS A 58 17.86 3.88 -10.22
CA LYS A 58 16.72 3.67 -9.31
C LYS A 58 16.07 4.99 -8.93
N LYS A 59 14.73 5.01 -8.78
CA LYS A 59 13.96 6.23 -8.48
C LYS A 59 13.55 6.30 -7.01
N LEU A 60 13.41 7.52 -6.50
CA LEU A 60 12.89 7.83 -5.17
C LEU A 60 11.60 8.64 -5.30
N HIS A 61 10.48 8.10 -4.84
CA HIS A 61 9.20 8.81 -4.81
C HIS A 61 8.88 9.25 -3.38
N CYS A 62 8.37 10.46 -3.21
CA CYS A 62 7.97 11.00 -1.91
C CYS A 62 6.45 11.13 -1.81
N ALA A 63 5.86 10.46 -0.81
CA ALA A 63 4.42 10.55 -0.56
C ALA A 63 4.10 11.79 0.28
N LEU A 64 3.39 12.74 -0.31
CA LEU A 64 2.74 13.90 0.32
C LEU A 64 1.23 13.75 0.12
N ASN A 65 0.65 12.73 0.72
CA ASN A 65 -0.68 12.25 0.38
C ASN A 65 -1.69 12.33 1.54
N ILE A 66 -1.49 13.24 2.47
CA ILE A 66 -2.52 13.68 3.42
C ILE A 66 -3.51 14.65 2.73
N ALA A 67 -4.68 14.87 3.34
CA ALA A 67 -5.52 16.01 3.05
C ALA A 67 -4.96 17.19 3.87
N PHE A 68 -4.56 18.25 3.20
CA PHE A 68 -3.91 19.40 3.83
C PHE A 68 -4.91 20.40 4.39
N HIS A 69 -4.79 20.75 5.67
CA HIS A 69 -5.37 21.96 6.22
C HIS A 69 -4.42 23.16 6.02
N ASN A 70 -4.92 24.38 6.23
CA ASN A 70 -4.13 25.59 5.94
C ASN A 70 -2.81 25.67 6.73
N ASP A 71 -2.82 25.29 8.01
CA ASP A 71 -1.62 25.24 8.83
C ASP A 71 -0.60 24.19 8.39
N GLU A 72 -1.07 23.11 7.76
CA GLU A 72 -0.19 22.09 7.19
C GLU A 72 0.43 22.52 5.87
N ILE A 73 -0.29 23.34 5.08
CA ILE A 73 0.28 24.00 3.90
C ILE A 73 1.41 24.95 4.32
N ASP A 74 1.19 25.77 5.37
CA ASP A 74 2.20 26.68 5.89
C ASP A 74 3.44 25.90 6.40
N ARG A 75 3.22 24.78 7.10
CA ARG A 75 4.30 23.88 7.52
C ARG A 75 5.02 23.25 6.34
N LEU A 76 4.32 22.84 5.28
CA LEU A 76 4.93 22.31 4.06
C LEU A 76 5.86 23.35 3.45
N ILE A 77 5.40 24.58 3.27
CA ILE A 77 6.20 25.68 2.70
C ILE A 77 7.48 25.91 3.52
N GLN A 78 7.39 25.91 4.84
CA GLN A 78 8.54 26.07 5.74
C GLN A 78 9.53 24.90 5.62
N ASN A 79 9.07 23.70 5.28
CA ASN A 79 9.91 22.49 5.16
C ASN A 79 10.46 22.25 3.75
N ILE A 80 10.09 23.06 2.75
CA ILE A 80 10.62 22.92 1.36
C ILE A 80 12.16 22.89 1.33
N PRO A 81 12.91 23.76 2.05
CA PRO A 81 14.37 23.70 2.07
C PRO A 81 14.91 22.36 2.54
N TYR A 82 14.26 21.73 3.52
CA TYR A 82 14.61 20.40 4.00
C TYR A 82 14.33 19.32 2.94
N PHE A 83 13.19 19.37 2.26
CA PHE A 83 12.83 18.41 1.21
C PHE A 83 13.79 18.46 0.02
N LYS A 84 14.36 19.65 -0.28
CA LYS A 84 15.36 19.83 -1.35
C LYS A 84 16.66 19.09 -1.11
N ASN A 85 16.92 18.62 0.12
CA ASN A 85 18.08 17.79 0.41
C ASN A 85 17.92 16.33 -0.09
N TYR A 86 16.67 15.88 -0.31
CA TYR A 86 16.40 14.54 -0.82
C TYR A 86 16.44 14.50 -2.35
N PRO A 87 17.00 13.45 -2.96
CA PRO A 87 17.03 13.28 -4.43
C PRO A 87 15.69 12.73 -4.94
N ILE A 88 14.61 13.49 -4.74
CA ILE A 88 13.24 13.10 -5.08
C ILE A 88 13.04 13.18 -6.58
N ASP A 89 12.63 12.06 -7.19
CA ASP A 89 12.29 11.97 -8.61
C ASP A 89 10.80 12.24 -8.88
N ALA A 90 9.91 11.92 -7.91
CA ALA A 90 8.48 12.17 -8.04
C ALA A 90 7.80 12.39 -6.67
N PHE A 91 6.71 13.16 -6.65
CA PHE A 91 5.82 13.31 -5.52
C PHE A 91 4.50 12.57 -5.76
N ILE A 92 4.04 11.83 -4.77
CA ILE A 92 2.73 11.15 -4.77
C ILE A 92 1.76 12.01 -3.96
N VAL A 93 0.81 12.65 -4.64
CA VAL A 93 -0.03 13.74 -4.12
C VAL A 93 -1.51 13.43 -4.31
N GLN A 94 -2.35 13.79 -3.35
CA GLN A 94 -3.82 13.78 -3.52
C GLN A 94 -4.42 15.19 -3.50
N ASP A 95 -3.85 16.09 -2.71
CA ASP A 95 -4.36 17.44 -2.50
C ASP A 95 -3.90 18.37 -3.62
N LEU A 96 -4.86 18.92 -4.36
CA LEU A 96 -4.58 19.82 -5.48
C LEU A 96 -4.00 21.16 -5.04
N GLY A 97 -4.24 21.58 -3.80
CA GLY A 97 -3.74 22.84 -3.25
C GLY A 97 -2.22 22.93 -3.19
N ILE A 98 -1.53 21.78 -3.07
CA ILE A 98 -0.05 21.76 -3.02
C ILE A 98 0.61 21.59 -4.38
N VAL A 99 -0.15 21.27 -5.44
CA VAL A 99 0.38 21.04 -6.80
C VAL A 99 1.15 22.27 -7.32
N PRO A 100 0.61 23.50 -7.32
CA PRO A 100 1.35 24.66 -7.79
C PRO A 100 2.64 24.93 -7.00
N ILE A 101 2.64 24.63 -5.68
CA ILE A 101 3.81 24.78 -4.81
C ILE A 101 4.91 23.81 -5.26
N LEU A 102 4.56 22.53 -5.46
CA LEU A 102 5.51 21.51 -5.89
C LEU A 102 6.06 21.78 -7.30
N GLN A 103 5.20 22.18 -8.24
CA GLN A 103 5.64 22.53 -9.59
C GLN A 103 6.63 23.68 -9.60
N LYS A 104 6.43 24.70 -8.76
CA LYS A 104 7.34 25.83 -8.62
C LYS A 104 8.66 25.43 -7.95
N GLU A 105 8.58 24.71 -6.84
CA GLU A 105 9.74 24.45 -5.97
C GLU A 105 10.57 23.24 -6.43
N PHE A 106 9.96 22.28 -7.14
CA PHE A 106 10.57 21.04 -7.63
C PHE A 106 10.25 20.80 -9.10
N PRO A 107 10.64 21.71 -10.02
CA PRO A 107 10.24 21.66 -11.44
C PRO A 107 10.74 20.43 -12.21
N LYS A 108 11.68 19.67 -11.62
CA LYS A 108 12.21 18.43 -12.23
C LYS A 108 11.56 17.16 -11.69
N ALA A 109 10.85 17.24 -10.57
CA ALA A 109 10.17 16.10 -9.99
C ALA A 109 8.83 15.87 -10.66
N ALA A 110 8.52 14.61 -11.00
CA ALA A 110 7.23 14.24 -11.56
C ALA A 110 6.11 14.32 -10.49
N LEU A 111 4.88 14.55 -10.95
CA LEU A 111 3.69 14.47 -10.10
C LEU A 111 2.92 13.18 -10.38
N HIS A 112 2.75 12.37 -9.37
CA HIS A 112 1.96 11.14 -9.39
C HIS A 112 0.71 11.34 -8.55
N LEU A 113 -0.47 11.08 -9.13
CA LEU A 113 -1.72 11.16 -8.38
C LEU A 113 -1.82 9.99 -7.40
N SER A 114 -2.05 10.30 -6.14
CA SER A 114 -2.23 9.27 -5.11
C SER A 114 -3.54 8.50 -5.31
N THR A 115 -3.55 7.21 -4.96
CA THR A 115 -4.78 6.41 -4.83
C THR A 115 -5.83 7.05 -3.91
N GLN A 116 -5.39 7.91 -2.97
CA GLN A 116 -6.26 8.64 -2.04
C GLN A 116 -7.18 9.66 -2.75
N ALA A 117 -6.87 10.04 -3.98
CA ALA A 117 -7.76 10.86 -4.81
C ALA A 117 -8.95 10.06 -5.38
N SER A 118 -8.98 8.73 -5.19
CA SER A 118 -10.03 7.84 -5.70
C SER A 118 -10.31 7.99 -7.20
N CYS A 119 -9.25 8.09 -8.01
CA CYS A 119 -9.38 8.19 -9.45
C CYS A 119 -9.76 6.85 -10.06
N MET A 120 -10.93 6.78 -10.72
CA MET A 120 -11.55 5.53 -11.16
C MET A 120 -12.01 5.54 -12.62
N ASN A 121 -11.83 6.66 -13.35
CA ASN A 121 -12.37 6.77 -14.70
C ASN A 121 -11.49 7.65 -15.59
N ARG A 122 -11.63 7.43 -16.91
CA ARG A 122 -10.82 8.10 -17.93
C ARG A 122 -10.98 9.63 -17.96
N GLU A 123 -12.16 10.15 -17.64
CA GLU A 123 -12.38 11.61 -17.68
C GLU A 123 -11.66 12.29 -16.52
N ALA A 124 -11.66 11.68 -15.33
CA ALA A 124 -10.86 12.15 -14.21
C ALA A 124 -9.34 12.12 -14.54
N VAL A 125 -8.87 11.05 -15.20
CA VAL A 125 -7.46 10.93 -15.62
C VAL A 125 -7.08 12.06 -16.59
N LYS A 126 -7.94 12.43 -17.55
CA LYS A 126 -7.71 13.58 -18.47
C LYS A 126 -7.56 14.89 -17.69
N VAL A 127 -8.43 15.11 -16.69
CA VAL A 127 -8.34 16.32 -15.85
C VAL A 127 -7.02 16.35 -15.08
N TYR A 128 -6.64 15.26 -14.42
CA TYR A 128 -5.36 15.20 -13.69
C TYR A 128 -4.16 15.39 -14.62
N LYS A 129 -4.21 14.85 -15.83
CA LYS A 129 -3.20 15.12 -16.85
C LYS A 129 -3.08 16.61 -17.15
N SER A 130 -4.21 17.32 -17.33
CA SER A 130 -4.19 18.77 -17.60
C SER A 130 -3.62 19.60 -16.43
N LEU A 131 -3.62 19.05 -15.21
CA LEU A 131 -3.00 19.62 -14.01
C LEU A 131 -1.50 19.31 -13.89
N GLY A 132 -0.93 18.56 -14.84
CA GLY A 132 0.50 18.24 -14.89
C GLY A 132 0.89 16.93 -14.22
N PHE A 133 -0.07 16.08 -13.86
CA PHE A 133 0.25 14.72 -13.40
C PHE A 133 0.70 13.85 -14.57
N SER A 134 1.77 13.09 -14.37
CA SER A 134 2.32 12.15 -15.36
C SER A 134 1.91 10.70 -15.08
N ARG A 135 1.47 10.41 -13.84
CA ARG A 135 1.06 9.07 -13.39
C ARG A 135 -0.16 9.14 -12.51
N VAL A 136 -1.03 8.14 -12.62
CA VAL A 136 -2.17 7.94 -11.72
C VAL A 136 -2.01 6.61 -10.97
N VAL A 137 -1.98 6.67 -9.64
CA VAL A 137 -2.15 5.47 -8.81
C VAL A 137 -3.64 5.20 -8.71
N MET A 138 -4.09 4.17 -9.40
CA MET A 138 -5.51 3.84 -9.48
C MET A 138 -6.11 3.54 -8.10
N GLY A 139 -7.39 3.84 -7.94
CA GLY A 139 -8.17 3.31 -6.84
C GLY A 139 -8.17 1.76 -6.88
N ARG A 140 -8.08 1.12 -5.72
CA ARG A 140 -8.03 -0.36 -5.63
C ARG A 140 -9.35 -1.03 -6.00
N GLU A 141 -10.37 -0.23 -6.19
CA GLU A 141 -11.72 -0.62 -6.59
C GLU A 141 -11.90 -0.70 -8.10
N ALA A 142 -10.89 -0.27 -8.88
CA ALA A 142 -10.89 -0.35 -10.35
C ALA A 142 -10.63 -1.78 -10.82
N SER A 143 -11.46 -2.27 -11.74
CA SER A 143 -11.28 -3.55 -12.42
C SER A 143 -10.22 -3.45 -13.52
N LEU A 144 -9.63 -4.60 -13.92
CA LEU A 144 -8.71 -4.70 -15.05
C LEU A 144 -9.32 -4.14 -16.34
N LYS A 145 -10.62 -4.36 -16.54
CA LYS A 145 -11.35 -3.84 -17.71
C LYS A 145 -11.37 -2.30 -17.71
N GLU A 146 -11.71 -1.69 -16.58
CA GLU A 146 -11.71 -0.22 -16.45
C GLU A 146 -10.32 0.37 -16.62
N ILE A 147 -9.29 -0.28 -16.06
CA ILE A 147 -7.89 0.11 -16.22
C ILE A 147 -7.49 0.11 -17.70
N ALA A 148 -7.83 -0.95 -18.43
CA ALA A 148 -7.55 -1.04 -19.87
C ALA A 148 -8.30 0.05 -20.67
N GLU A 149 -9.56 0.32 -20.34
CA GLU A 149 -10.33 1.40 -20.98
C GLU A 149 -9.72 2.78 -20.70
N ILE A 150 -9.23 3.03 -19.48
CA ILE A 150 -8.53 4.25 -19.10
C ILE A 150 -7.23 4.38 -19.91
N LYS A 151 -6.40 3.33 -19.90
CA LYS A 151 -5.11 3.33 -20.62
C LYS A 151 -5.29 3.56 -22.12
N ASN A 152 -6.27 2.92 -22.73
CA ASN A 152 -6.59 3.11 -24.15
C ASN A 152 -7.06 4.55 -24.47
N SER A 153 -7.73 5.19 -23.50
CA SER A 153 -8.24 6.56 -23.68
C SER A 153 -7.19 7.64 -23.44
N VAL A 154 -6.18 7.36 -22.62
CA VAL A 154 -5.10 8.29 -22.26
C VAL A 154 -3.77 7.52 -22.25
N PRO A 155 -3.27 7.04 -23.40
CA PRO A 155 -2.13 6.13 -23.49
C PRO A 155 -0.83 6.72 -22.94
N GLU A 156 -0.66 8.02 -22.95
CA GLU A 156 0.51 8.75 -22.44
C GLU A 156 0.52 8.91 -20.92
N MET A 157 -0.62 8.65 -20.22
CA MET A 157 -0.65 8.64 -18.77
C MET A 157 -0.11 7.31 -18.25
N GLU A 158 0.87 7.35 -17.35
CA GLU A 158 1.31 6.15 -16.66
C GLU A 158 0.25 5.69 -15.64
N ILE A 159 -0.04 4.41 -15.65
CA ILE A 159 -0.98 3.77 -14.72
C ILE A 159 -0.20 2.94 -13.70
N GLU A 160 -0.35 3.26 -12.42
CA GLU A 160 0.21 2.51 -11.31
C GLU A 160 -0.89 1.81 -10.53
N CYS A 161 -0.71 0.52 -10.23
CA CYS A 161 -1.67 -0.29 -9.50
C CYS A 161 -1.03 -0.93 -8.27
N PHE A 162 -1.77 -0.96 -7.14
CA PHE A 162 -1.37 -1.79 -6.02
C PHE A 162 -1.52 -3.26 -6.38
N VAL A 163 -0.50 -4.06 -6.05
CA VAL A 163 -0.47 -5.50 -6.39
C VAL A 163 -0.31 -6.40 -5.17
N HIS A 164 0.08 -5.83 -4.02
CA HIS A 164 0.32 -6.62 -2.81
C HIS A 164 0.08 -5.83 -1.53
N GLY A 165 -0.39 -6.51 -0.50
CA GLY A 165 -0.50 -6.03 0.86
C GLY A 165 -1.90 -5.64 1.28
N ALA A 166 -1.99 -4.90 2.39
CA ALA A 166 -3.24 -4.64 3.09
C ALA A 166 -4.25 -3.83 2.27
N MET A 167 -5.50 -4.33 2.19
CA MET A 167 -6.65 -3.62 1.64
C MET A 167 -7.38 -2.82 2.73
N CYS A 168 -8.12 -1.79 2.31
CA CYS A 168 -9.06 -1.06 3.16
C CYS A 168 -10.50 -1.50 2.86
N ILE A 169 -11.37 -1.43 3.89
CA ILE A 169 -12.82 -1.69 3.74
C ILE A 169 -13.53 -0.53 3.02
N ALA A 170 -12.95 0.65 3.02
CA ALA A 170 -13.51 1.85 2.40
C ALA A 170 -12.69 2.27 1.18
N TYR A 171 -13.33 3.00 0.27
CA TYR A 171 -12.62 3.68 -0.81
C TYR A 171 -11.42 4.47 -0.28
N ALA A 172 -10.31 4.40 -1.01
CA ALA A 172 -9.11 5.11 -0.64
C ALA A 172 -9.40 6.62 -0.49
N GLY A 173 -8.96 7.21 0.62
CA GLY A 173 -9.24 8.61 0.92
C GLY A 173 -10.67 8.95 1.35
N ARG A 174 -11.56 7.97 1.59
CA ARG A 174 -12.98 8.20 1.89
C ARG A 174 -13.46 7.58 3.20
N CYS A 175 -12.56 7.24 4.13
CA CYS A 175 -12.90 6.59 5.38
C CYS A 175 -12.96 7.58 6.54
N LEU A 176 -14.09 7.62 7.25
CA LEU A 176 -14.30 8.41 8.47
C LEU A 176 -14.35 7.55 9.75
N MET A 177 -14.32 6.21 9.64
CA MET A 177 -14.55 5.30 10.76
C MET A 177 -13.59 5.56 11.94
N SER A 178 -12.30 5.76 11.65
CA SER A 178 -11.30 6.04 12.68
C SER A 178 -11.52 7.39 13.36
N ALA A 179 -11.88 8.43 12.60
CA ALA A 179 -12.19 9.75 13.16
C ALA A 179 -13.47 9.71 14.00
N TYR A 180 -14.49 9.00 13.52
CA TYR A 180 -15.77 8.88 14.22
C TYR A 180 -15.66 8.11 15.55
N LEU A 181 -14.96 6.97 15.57
CA LEU A 181 -14.89 6.09 16.74
C LEU A 181 -13.90 6.57 17.81
N ASN A 182 -12.80 7.23 17.41
CA ASN A 182 -11.77 7.61 18.40
C ASN A 182 -11.07 8.95 18.12
N GLY A 183 -11.64 9.82 17.29
CA GLY A 183 -11.12 11.15 17.01
C GLY A 183 -9.83 11.18 16.16
N ARG A 184 -9.40 10.05 15.58
CA ARG A 184 -8.14 9.93 14.81
C ARG A 184 -8.40 9.93 13.33
N SER A 185 -8.08 11.03 12.65
CA SER A 185 -8.31 11.19 11.22
C SER A 185 -7.43 10.25 10.38
N ALA A 186 -8.06 9.38 9.59
CA ALA A 186 -7.35 8.55 8.61
C ALA A 186 -6.81 9.40 7.46
N GLN A 187 -7.41 10.55 7.17
CA GLN A 187 -7.02 11.48 6.11
C GLN A 187 -5.75 12.26 6.44
N GLU A 188 -5.47 12.43 7.73
CA GLU A 188 -4.26 13.06 8.25
C GLU A 188 -3.17 12.03 8.61
N GLY A 189 -3.39 10.74 8.32
CA GLY A 189 -2.42 9.67 8.54
C GLY A 189 -2.52 8.95 9.89
N PHE A 190 -3.53 9.24 10.70
CA PHE A 190 -3.72 8.68 12.04
C PHE A 190 -4.71 7.51 12.10
N CYS A 191 -4.93 6.79 11.00
CA CYS A 191 -5.83 5.64 10.99
C CYS A 191 -5.49 4.67 12.13
N SER A 192 -6.48 4.39 12.98
CA SER A 192 -6.38 3.46 14.12
C SER A 192 -6.77 2.03 13.77
N HIS A 193 -7.09 1.76 12.50
CA HIS A 193 -7.52 0.45 12.03
C HIS A 193 -8.78 -0.08 12.73
N THR A 194 -9.72 0.79 13.08
CA THR A 194 -10.95 0.45 13.80
C THR A 194 -11.78 -0.63 13.11
N CYS A 195 -11.73 -0.74 11.78
CA CYS A 195 -12.35 -1.83 11.02
C CYS A 195 -11.73 -3.22 11.27
N ARG A 196 -10.65 -3.30 12.07
CA ARG A 196 -9.89 -4.52 12.39
C ARG A 196 -9.73 -4.72 13.90
N TRP A 197 -10.43 -3.90 14.71
CA TRP A 197 -10.43 -4.11 16.14
C TRP A 197 -11.19 -5.37 16.49
N ASP A 198 -10.84 -5.95 17.61
CA ASP A 198 -11.59 -7.02 18.23
C ASP A 198 -12.89 -6.44 18.80
N TYR A 199 -14.01 -7.01 18.45
CA TYR A 199 -15.33 -6.58 18.90
C TYR A 199 -16.06 -7.77 19.52
N ASP A 200 -16.62 -7.56 20.70
CA ASP A 200 -17.59 -8.48 21.27
C ASP A 200 -18.96 -8.22 20.69
N VAL A 201 -19.68 -9.26 20.32
CA VAL A 201 -21.07 -9.16 19.93
C VAL A 201 -21.93 -9.31 21.19
N LEU A 202 -22.58 -8.21 21.58
CA LEU A 202 -23.41 -8.15 22.78
C LEU A 202 -24.87 -7.98 22.38
N ALA A 203 -25.79 -8.78 22.99
CA ALA A 203 -27.20 -8.47 22.94
C ALA A 203 -27.55 -7.54 24.09
N SER A 204 -28.08 -6.36 23.79
CA SER A 204 -28.66 -5.48 24.78
C SER A 204 -30.08 -5.96 25.12
N LEU A 205 -30.27 -6.42 26.35
CA LEU A 205 -31.56 -6.73 26.92
C LEU A 205 -31.87 -5.68 28.01
N GLY A 206 -32.17 -4.45 27.60
CA GLY A 206 -32.37 -3.32 28.52
C GLY A 206 -31.01 -2.90 29.16
N GLU A 207 -31.00 -2.72 30.49
CA GLU A 207 -29.77 -2.33 31.22
C GLU A 207 -28.71 -3.46 31.31
N ASN A 208 -29.06 -4.68 30.88
CA ASN A 208 -28.17 -5.85 30.92
C ASN A 208 -27.73 -6.23 29.50
N ALA A 209 -26.51 -5.89 29.12
CA ALA A 209 -25.86 -6.46 27.94
C ALA A 209 -25.35 -7.88 28.28
N LYS A 210 -25.78 -8.89 27.52
CA LYS A 210 -25.23 -10.25 27.59
C LYS A 210 -24.34 -10.51 26.40
N GLN A 211 -23.17 -11.06 26.66
CA GLN A 211 -22.29 -11.56 25.60
C GLN A 211 -22.97 -12.75 24.92
N ILE A 212 -23.07 -12.69 23.59
CA ILE A 212 -23.59 -13.81 22.80
C ILE A 212 -22.36 -14.58 22.32
N SER A 213 -21.88 -15.50 23.16
CA SER A 213 -20.62 -16.19 22.89
C SER A 213 -20.72 -17.68 22.56
N GLU A 214 -21.90 -18.25 22.37
CA GLU A 214 -21.99 -19.72 22.41
C GLU A 214 -22.47 -20.43 21.14
N SER A 215 -22.67 -19.78 20.00
CA SER A 215 -23.03 -20.54 18.77
C SER A 215 -22.14 -20.10 17.61
N GLY A 216 -21.11 -20.87 17.36
CA GLY A 216 -20.20 -20.69 16.24
C GLY A 216 -20.92 -20.51 14.90
N ASN A 217 -20.79 -19.37 14.27
CA ASN A 217 -21.30 -18.88 12.99
C ASN A 217 -22.34 -17.75 13.15
N LEU A 218 -21.94 -16.67 13.81
CA LEU A 218 -22.71 -15.43 13.77
C LEU A 218 -22.62 -14.82 12.37
N VAL A 219 -23.75 -14.37 11.86
CA VAL A 219 -23.82 -13.63 10.60
C VAL A 219 -24.63 -12.36 10.81
N LEU A 220 -24.22 -11.28 10.16
CA LEU A 220 -25.03 -10.08 10.05
C LEU A 220 -25.97 -10.25 8.85
N ARG A 221 -27.25 -9.94 9.03
CA ARG A 221 -28.24 -9.89 7.97
C ARG A 221 -28.91 -8.53 7.96
N GLU A 222 -28.91 -7.88 6.82
CA GLU A 222 -29.63 -6.63 6.64
C GLU A 222 -31.11 -6.93 6.36
N HIS A 223 -32.02 -6.19 7.02
CA HIS A 223 -33.47 -6.45 6.94
C HIS A 223 -34.04 -6.34 5.53
N LYS A 224 -33.51 -5.47 4.69
CA LYS A 224 -33.96 -5.29 3.29
C LYS A 224 -33.35 -6.29 2.32
N ARG A 225 -32.38 -7.10 2.79
CA ARG A 225 -31.68 -8.14 2.05
C ARG A 225 -31.65 -9.44 2.84
N PRO A 226 -32.82 -10.07 3.01
CA PRO A 226 -32.97 -11.21 3.91
C PRO A 226 -32.19 -12.45 3.47
N ASP A 227 -31.80 -12.53 2.21
CA ASP A 227 -31.10 -13.66 1.61
C ASP A 227 -29.57 -13.43 1.54
N GLU A 228 -29.05 -12.24 1.96
CA GLU A 228 -27.63 -11.94 2.02
C GLU A 228 -27.13 -12.03 3.47
N PHE A 229 -26.07 -12.83 3.68
CA PHE A 229 -25.44 -13.03 4.97
C PHE A 229 -24.01 -12.55 4.94
N PHE A 230 -23.63 -11.67 5.88
CA PHE A 230 -22.28 -11.19 6.03
C PHE A 230 -21.64 -11.93 7.20
N PRO A 231 -20.55 -12.67 6.99
CA PRO A 231 -19.95 -13.46 8.06
C PRO A 231 -19.37 -12.56 9.14
N VAL A 232 -19.67 -12.93 10.38
CA VAL A 232 -18.96 -12.46 11.57
C VAL A 232 -18.00 -13.57 11.95
N TYR A 233 -16.71 -13.29 11.96
CA TYR A 233 -15.72 -14.27 12.34
C TYR A 233 -15.39 -14.16 13.82
N GLU A 234 -15.58 -15.25 14.55
CA GLU A 234 -15.11 -15.40 15.91
C GLU A 234 -13.81 -16.21 15.95
N GLY A 235 -12.72 -15.60 16.43
CA GLY A 235 -11.51 -16.29 16.81
C GLY A 235 -11.51 -16.56 18.32
N GLU A 236 -10.49 -17.27 18.82
CA GLU A 236 -10.39 -17.60 20.24
C GLU A 236 -10.41 -16.37 21.18
N ASN A 237 -9.96 -15.22 20.69
CA ASN A 237 -9.84 -13.99 21.46
C ASN A 237 -10.34 -12.72 20.73
N PHE A 238 -11.05 -12.84 19.61
CA PHE A 238 -11.51 -11.66 18.85
C PHE A 238 -12.70 -11.99 17.94
N THR A 239 -13.49 -10.97 17.62
CA THR A 239 -14.55 -11.00 16.61
C THR A 239 -14.25 -9.99 15.50
N ALA A 240 -14.19 -10.43 14.25
CA ALA A 240 -13.96 -9.55 13.10
C ALA A 240 -15.22 -9.43 12.24
N VAL A 241 -15.70 -8.21 12.04
CA VAL A 241 -16.94 -7.92 11.31
C VAL A 241 -16.65 -7.27 9.95
N LEU A 242 -15.60 -6.49 9.79
CA LEU A 242 -15.33 -5.65 8.61
C LEU A 242 -13.89 -5.73 8.12
N SER A 243 -13.18 -6.81 8.38
CA SER A 243 -11.79 -6.95 7.96
C SER A 243 -11.68 -7.41 6.50
N SER A 244 -10.99 -6.64 5.66
CA SER A 244 -10.70 -7.02 4.27
C SER A 244 -9.53 -8.00 4.17
N LYS A 245 -9.56 -8.90 3.18
CA LYS A 245 -8.42 -9.76 2.80
C LYS A 245 -7.21 -8.92 2.38
N ASP A 246 -6.01 -9.52 2.36
CA ASP A 246 -4.83 -8.87 1.78
C ASP A 246 -4.81 -9.09 0.25
N LEU A 247 -4.36 -8.08 -0.47
CA LEU A 247 -4.22 -8.15 -1.93
C LEU A 247 -2.97 -8.97 -2.29
N CYS A 248 -3.09 -9.87 -3.26
CA CYS A 248 -1.96 -10.52 -3.91
C CYS A 248 -2.27 -10.77 -5.38
N MET A 249 -1.48 -10.16 -6.27
CA MET A 249 -1.62 -10.28 -7.72
C MET A 249 -0.40 -10.95 -8.36
N ILE A 250 0.41 -11.69 -7.59
CA ILE A 250 1.66 -12.27 -8.07
C ILE A 250 1.45 -13.23 -9.24
N ASP A 251 0.38 -14.01 -9.21
CA ASP A 251 0.04 -14.99 -10.26
C ASP A 251 -0.72 -14.35 -11.44
N HIS A 252 -1.03 -13.06 -11.36
CA HIS A 252 -1.86 -12.32 -12.31
C HIS A 252 -1.13 -11.15 -12.99
N LEU A 253 0.21 -11.18 -13.01
CA LEU A 253 1.02 -10.09 -13.58
C LEU A 253 0.82 -9.92 -15.08
N ALA A 254 0.53 -11.01 -15.80
CA ALA A 254 0.23 -10.96 -17.23
C ALA A 254 -1.04 -10.16 -17.52
N ASP A 255 -2.07 -10.31 -16.70
CA ASP A 255 -3.34 -9.59 -16.85
C ASP A 255 -3.17 -8.10 -16.60
N LEU A 256 -2.39 -7.73 -15.58
CA LEU A 256 -2.04 -6.33 -15.30
C LEU A 256 -1.26 -5.71 -16.48
N LYS A 257 -0.28 -6.46 -17.03
CA LYS A 257 0.48 -6.03 -18.21
C LYS A 257 -0.42 -5.83 -19.42
N ASN A 258 -1.32 -6.78 -19.68
CA ASN A 258 -2.27 -6.72 -20.80
C ASN A 258 -3.29 -5.57 -20.63
N ALA A 259 -3.66 -5.22 -19.40
CA ALA A 259 -4.49 -4.06 -19.10
C ALA A 259 -3.73 -2.72 -19.27
N GLY A 260 -2.42 -2.76 -19.54
CA GLY A 260 -1.60 -1.56 -19.77
C GLY A 260 -1.09 -0.89 -18.48
N VAL A 261 -0.94 -1.65 -17.40
CA VAL A 261 -0.34 -1.16 -16.16
C VAL A 261 1.17 -0.95 -16.35
N ASP A 262 1.67 0.25 -16.04
CA ASP A 262 3.07 0.63 -16.20
C ASP A 262 3.90 0.35 -14.94
N SER A 263 3.29 0.52 -13.74
CA SER A 263 3.97 0.40 -12.46
C SER A 263 3.18 -0.45 -11.45
N LEU A 264 3.87 -1.37 -10.79
CA LEU A 264 3.35 -2.29 -9.80
C LEU A 264 3.77 -1.83 -8.39
N LYS A 265 2.80 -1.51 -7.54
CA LYS A 265 3.05 -0.95 -6.20
C LYS A 265 2.79 -1.95 -5.09
N ILE A 266 3.77 -2.13 -4.23
CA ILE A 266 3.65 -2.92 -3.01
C ILE A 266 3.23 -2.00 -1.86
N GLU A 267 2.19 -2.37 -1.08
CA GLU A 267 1.86 -1.72 0.19
C GLU A 267 2.68 -2.33 1.33
N GLY A 268 3.18 -1.51 2.25
CA GLY A 268 3.89 -2.07 3.40
C GLY A 268 4.91 -1.17 4.08
N ARG A 269 4.81 0.17 4.04
CA ARG A 269 5.79 1.06 4.72
C ARG A 269 5.97 0.78 6.21
N MET A 270 4.92 0.26 6.88
CA MET A 270 4.96 -0.11 8.30
C MET A 270 5.37 -1.57 8.53
N LYS A 271 5.51 -2.37 7.49
CA LYS A 271 5.92 -3.76 7.59
C LYS A 271 7.41 -3.89 7.92
N SER A 272 7.86 -5.09 8.33
CA SER A 272 9.27 -5.36 8.64
C SER A 272 10.18 -5.23 7.42
N VAL A 273 11.49 -5.14 7.64
CA VAL A 273 12.51 -5.18 6.59
C VAL A 273 12.41 -6.49 5.81
N TYR A 274 12.26 -7.61 6.52
CA TYR A 274 12.07 -8.94 5.94
C TYR A 274 10.90 -8.99 4.95
N TYR A 275 9.75 -8.44 5.33
CA TYR A 275 8.60 -8.34 4.42
C TYR A 275 8.94 -7.55 3.15
N VAL A 276 9.56 -6.37 3.29
CA VAL A 276 9.91 -5.52 2.15
C VAL A 276 10.87 -6.24 1.20
N ALA A 277 11.91 -6.85 1.75
CA ALA A 277 12.93 -7.58 1.00
C ALA A 277 12.31 -8.76 0.23
N LEU A 278 11.60 -9.61 0.93
CA LEU A 278 11.05 -10.86 0.37
C LEU A 278 9.98 -10.59 -0.68
N ILE A 279 9.01 -9.70 -0.39
CA ILE A 279 7.94 -9.38 -1.34
C ILE A 279 8.52 -8.67 -2.57
N THR A 280 9.46 -7.74 -2.40
CA THR A 280 10.11 -7.06 -3.53
C THR A 280 10.85 -8.05 -4.42
N ARG A 281 11.61 -9.00 -3.83
CA ARG A 281 12.33 -10.05 -4.57
C ARG A 281 11.37 -10.95 -5.35
N ALA A 282 10.31 -11.43 -4.71
CA ALA A 282 9.32 -12.29 -5.35
C ALA A 282 8.69 -11.62 -6.57
N TYR A 283 8.21 -10.38 -6.43
CA TYR A 283 7.65 -9.63 -7.55
C TYR A 283 8.70 -9.33 -8.63
N ARG A 284 9.94 -8.99 -8.26
CA ARG A 284 11.01 -8.77 -9.25
C ARG A 284 11.27 -10.02 -10.08
N LYS A 285 11.42 -11.18 -9.42
CA LYS A 285 11.64 -12.46 -10.13
C LYS A 285 10.45 -12.85 -11.01
N ALA A 286 9.24 -12.66 -10.52
CA ALA A 286 8.03 -12.94 -11.31
C ALA A 286 7.90 -12.00 -12.53
N ILE A 287 8.24 -10.71 -12.39
CA ILE A 287 8.28 -9.76 -13.52
C ILE A 287 9.37 -10.17 -14.53
N ASP A 288 10.57 -10.54 -14.05
CA ASP A 288 11.67 -10.93 -14.94
C ASP A 288 11.36 -12.21 -15.72
N ALA A 289 10.67 -13.17 -15.09
CA ALA A 289 10.16 -14.36 -15.77
C ALA A 289 9.08 -14.00 -16.82
N LEU A 290 8.11 -13.15 -16.46
CA LEU A 290 7.08 -12.67 -17.38
C LEU A 290 7.65 -11.90 -18.58
N GLU A 291 8.77 -11.21 -18.40
CA GLU A 291 9.47 -10.48 -19.45
C GLU A 291 10.49 -11.35 -20.21
N GLY A 292 10.61 -12.63 -19.87
CA GLY A 292 11.51 -13.58 -20.52
C GLY A 292 13.00 -13.38 -20.21
N LYS A 293 13.33 -12.64 -19.14
CA LYS A 293 14.71 -12.40 -18.70
C LYS A 293 15.31 -13.59 -17.95
N ILE A 294 14.46 -14.34 -17.26
CA ILE A 294 14.80 -15.59 -16.55
C ILE A 294 13.74 -16.66 -16.85
N PRO A 295 14.07 -17.96 -16.71
CA PRO A 295 13.08 -19.03 -16.77
C PRO A 295 12.07 -18.95 -15.62
N GLN A 296 10.84 -19.45 -15.84
CA GLN A 296 9.79 -19.48 -14.81
C GLN A 296 10.21 -20.30 -13.58
N GLU A 297 10.94 -21.40 -13.81
CA GLU A 297 11.43 -22.31 -12.77
C GLU A 297 12.38 -21.59 -11.78
N GLU A 298 13.13 -20.59 -12.26
CA GLU A 298 14.00 -19.76 -11.41
C GLU A 298 13.19 -18.81 -10.51
N ALA A 299 12.05 -18.32 -10.99
CA ALA A 299 11.19 -17.41 -10.20
C ALA A 299 10.35 -18.16 -9.15
N THR A 300 9.95 -19.40 -9.43
CA THR A 300 9.00 -20.19 -8.62
C THR A 300 9.37 -20.25 -7.13
N PRO A 301 10.61 -20.58 -6.71
CA PRO A 301 10.95 -20.65 -5.29
C PRO A 301 10.72 -19.32 -4.54
N PHE A 302 11.00 -18.20 -5.18
CA PHE A 302 10.83 -16.87 -4.60
C PHE A 302 9.35 -16.47 -4.50
N VAL A 303 8.53 -16.90 -5.45
CA VAL A 303 7.07 -16.72 -5.39
C VAL A 303 6.47 -17.57 -4.27
N GLU A 304 6.92 -18.82 -4.09
CA GLU A 304 6.48 -19.69 -3.01
C GLU A 304 6.85 -19.12 -1.61
N GLU A 305 8.03 -18.50 -1.49
CA GLU A 305 8.44 -17.85 -0.24
C GLU A 305 7.53 -16.67 0.15
N LEU A 306 6.92 -15.99 -0.81
CA LEU A 306 5.99 -14.89 -0.54
C LEU A 306 4.84 -15.35 0.39
N TYR A 307 4.34 -16.57 0.22
CA TYR A 307 3.25 -17.12 1.03
C TYR A 307 3.67 -17.49 2.46
N LYS A 308 4.97 -17.45 2.79
CA LYS A 308 5.48 -17.70 4.15
C LYS A 308 5.48 -16.44 5.03
N VAL A 309 5.31 -15.26 4.43
CA VAL A 309 5.23 -14.00 5.20
C VAL A 309 3.86 -13.88 5.86
N SER A 310 3.84 -13.35 7.07
CA SER A 310 2.57 -13.11 7.80
C SER A 310 1.61 -12.23 7.01
N HIS A 311 0.46 -12.79 6.65
CA HIS A 311 -0.58 -12.15 5.87
C HIS A 311 -1.97 -12.66 6.27
N ARG A 312 -3.00 -11.87 6.02
CA ARG A 312 -4.40 -12.34 6.02
C ARG A 312 -4.65 -13.16 4.74
N PRO A 313 -5.78 -13.91 4.65
CA PRO A 313 -6.11 -14.60 3.41
C PRO A 313 -5.96 -13.67 2.21
N PHE A 314 -5.33 -14.17 1.15
CA PHE A 314 -5.13 -13.40 -0.07
C PHE A 314 -6.37 -13.38 -0.96
N ALA A 315 -6.53 -12.30 -1.69
CA ALA A 315 -7.53 -12.13 -2.74
C ALA A 315 -6.99 -11.23 -3.85
N THR A 316 -7.63 -11.28 -5.00
CA THR A 316 -7.33 -10.39 -6.14
C THR A 316 -8.00 -9.01 -6.02
N GLY A 317 -8.69 -8.75 -4.90
CA GLY A 317 -9.43 -7.51 -4.70
C GLY A 317 -10.55 -7.33 -5.74
N PHE A 318 -10.67 -6.14 -6.30
CA PHE A 318 -11.70 -5.82 -7.29
C PHE A 318 -11.24 -5.99 -8.75
N TYR A 319 -10.04 -6.52 -8.99
CA TYR A 319 -9.48 -6.59 -10.34
C TYR A 319 -10.33 -7.41 -11.32
N TYR A 320 -10.95 -8.49 -10.88
CA TYR A 320 -11.79 -9.34 -11.73
C TYR A 320 -13.29 -9.12 -11.50
N ASN A 321 -13.73 -9.15 -10.25
CA ASN A 321 -15.14 -8.93 -9.90
C ASN A 321 -15.29 -8.52 -8.43
N LYS A 322 -16.49 -8.08 -8.04
CA LYS A 322 -16.76 -7.64 -6.67
C LYS A 322 -16.72 -8.76 -5.63
N SER A 323 -17.03 -10.00 -6.03
CA SER A 323 -17.07 -11.15 -5.12
C SER A 323 -15.68 -11.56 -4.65
N ASP A 324 -14.62 -11.30 -5.44
CA ASP A 324 -13.26 -11.62 -5.06
C ASP A 324 -12.71 -10.68 -3.98
N ALA A 325 -13.39 -9.55 -3.77
CA ALA A 325 -13.09 -8.59 -2.72
C ALA A 325 -13.75 -8.93 -1.37
N ASP A 326 -14.30 -10.12 -1.23
CA ASP A 326 -15.04 -10.54 -0.06
C ASP A 326 -14.32 -10.25 1.24
N VAL A 327 -15.10 -9.85 2.23
CA VAL A 327 -14.65 -9.50 3.57
C VAL A 327 -13.80 -10.62 4.13
N ALA A 328 -12.62 -10.30 4.61
CA ALA A 328 -11.80 -11.27 5.30
C ALA A 328 -12.48 -11.70 6.58
N VAL A 329 -12.24 -12.91 6.88
CA VAL A 329 -12.86 -13.61 7.97
C VAL A 329 -12.14 -13.34 9.28
N SER A 330 -10.86 -12.91 9.26
CA SER A 330 -10.12 -12.64 10.48
C SER A 330 -9.38 -11.30 10.46
N GLY A 331 -9.38 -10.61 11.58
CA GLY A 331 -8.54 -9.41 11.79
C GLY A 331 -7.07 -9.75 12.01
N ALA A 332 -6.76 -10.98 12.41
CA ALA A 332 -5.41 -11.49 12.60
C ALA A 332 -4.75 -11.82 11.26
N SER A 333 -3.44 -11.65 11.20
CA SER A 333 -2.65 -12.18 10.10
C SER A 333 -2.16 -13.56 10.50
N ASP A 334 -2.62 -14.59 9.79
CA ASP A 334 -2.10 -15.94 9.99
C ASP A 334 -0.72 -16.03 9.35
N SER A 335 0.28 -16.41 10.14
CA SER A 335 1.54 -16.89 9.63
C SER A 335 1.59 -18.38 9.87
N PRO A 336 1.71 -19.21 8.83
CA PRO A 336 1.91 -20.64 9.01
C PRO A 336 3.29 -20.97 9.61
N PHE A 337 4.14 -19.95 9.80
CA PHE A 337 5.48 -20.09 10.38
C PHE A 337 5.63 -19.11 11.54
N GLU A 338 5.94 -19.61 12.73
CA GLU A 338 6.49 -18.81 13.79
C GLU A 338 7.87 -18.29 13.34
N LEU A 339 7.98 -16.97 13.17
CA LEU A 339 9.28 -16.34 13.10
C LEU A 339 9.91 -16.52 14.49
N SER A 340 10.90 -17.39 14.60
CA SER A 340 11.71 -17.43 15.82
C SER A 340 12.29 -16.03 16.04
N ALA A 341 12.23 -15.55 17.27
CA ALA A 341 12.68 -14.21 17.67
C ALA A 341 14.22 -14.02 17.55
N GLU A 342 14.92 -14.95 16.92
CA GLU A 342 16.37 -14.97 16.75
C GLU A 342 16.90 -14.13 15.59
N PHE A 343 16.05 -13.58 14.73
CA PHE A 343 16.47 -12.51 13.81
C PHE A 343 16.49 -11.16 14.56
N GLY A 344 17.24 -11.15 15.63
CA GLY A 344 17.59 -9.95 16.37
C GLY A 344 18.58 -9.11 15.58
N ASN A 345 18.32 -7.91 15.58
CA ASN A 345 18.94 -6.61 15.37
C ASN A 345 20.34 -6.46 14.70
N GLU A 346 21.07 -7.52 14.35
CA GLU A 346 22.38 -7.40 13.68
C GLU A 346 22.58 -8.56 12.70
N LEU A 347 22.21 -8.35 11.43
CA LEU A 347 22.79 -9.10 10.33
C LEU A 347 24.25 -8.59 10.18
N SER A 348 25.22 -9.47 10.36
CA SER A 348 26.61 -9.17 10.05
C SER A 348 26.79 -8.99 8.54
N LEU A 349 27.84 -8.29 8.11
CA LEU A 349 28.17 -8.17 6.68
C LEU A 349 28.38 -9.54 5.98
N GLN A 350 28.65 -10.61 6.72
CA GLN A 350 28.76 -11.97 6.21
C GLN A 350 27.37 -12.58 5.94
N ASP A 351 26.39 -12.27 6.79
CA ASP A 351 25.01 -12.72 6.61
C ASP A 351 24.33 -11.97 5.45
N GLU A 352 24.72 -10.72 5.20
CA GLU A 352 24.24 -9.94 4.05
C GLU A 352 24.66 -10.59 2.71
N ASN A 353 25.85 -11.19 2.63
CA ASN A 353 26.32 -11.87 1.44
C ASN A 353 25.65 -13.23 1.21
N ALA A 354 25.30 -13.96 2.28
CA ALA A 354 24.59 -15.24 2.19
C ALA A 354 23.12 -15.08 1.74
N ILE A 355 22.54 -13.88 1.86
CA ILE A 355 21.19 -13.56 1.39
C ILE A 355 21.20 -13.17 -0.11
N LEU A 356 22.38 -12.88 -0.66
CA LEU A 356 22.56 -12.45 -2.07
C LEU A 356 22.90 -13.62 -3.00
N GLU A 357 23.27 -14.81 -2.49
CA GLU A 357 23.38 -16.07 -3.20
C GLU A 357 22.05 -16.84 -3.14
#